data_f8da82334e303bca52fa002ae183a4f3
#
_entry.id   f8da82334e303bca52fa002ae183a4f3
#
_cell.length_a   1.000
_cell.length_b   1.000
_cell.length_c   1.000
_cell.angle_alpha   90.00
_cell.angle_beta   90.00
_cell.angle_gamma   90.00
#
_symmetry.space_group_name_H-M   'P 1'
#
loop_
_entity.id
_entity.type
_entity.pdbx_description
1 polymer ?
#
loop_
_entity_poly.entity_id
_entity_poly.type
_entity_poly.pdbx_seq_one_letter_code
_entity_poly.pdbx_strand_id
1 'polypeptide(L)'
;MQTRPISLSRRILAAALAAVAAGLATHAATVVVFFATNGAAGANLIPVSNYFAPATGLLMVLLFVAGLLGAFRTWWGALIAGLVGGVGASVLGTVIAIAASGAPWDQTALDYLLGSIVGTSLVFELAAVLTALTIGRAAWNRVVSWRAAPVAPTALVRAPSSRLAEGELTHLERTTVDQGLADEQWDAYVAALAAEGFDIVDVPPAEGHPDSVFVEDAVVVLGDTAIITSPGAESRRGETDAVRETVRELRLSVAQIDLPGTLDGGDVLQVGSTVYVGRGGRTNAEGIRQLRAIAAPLGYAVVAVTVTKALHLKSVVTALPDGTVIGAPKLVDNPAVFERFLQVPEVAGSAVVVLGPDAVHD
;
A
#
# COMPACT_ATOMS: atom_id res chain seq x y z
N MET A 1 -13.59 5.78 -3.84
CA MET A 1 -12.23 5.93 -3.27
C MET A 1 -12.06 4.86 -2.19
N GLN A 2 -11.62 3.67 -2.56
CA GLN A 2 -11.35 2.59 -1.59
C GLN A 2 -10.04 2.91 -0.89
N THR A 3 -10.11 3.20 0.40
CA THR A 3 -8.93 3.41 1.24
C THR A 3 -8.21 2.06 1.39
N ARG A 4 -7.00 1.94 0.84
CA ARG A 4 -6.12 0.79 1.11
C ARG A 4 -6.06 0.54 2.62
N PRO A 5 -6.14 -0.71 3.08
CA PRO A 5 -6.00 -1.01 4.50
C PRO A 5 -4.62 -0.54 4.99
N ILE A 6 -4.61 0.13 6.14
CA ILE A 6 -3.38 0.62 6.79
C ILE A 6 -2.50 -0.60 7.09
N SER A 7 -1.23 -0.59 6.65
CA SER A 7 -0.29 -1.68 6.96
C SER A 7 -0.17 -1.90 8.47
N LEU A 8 0.07 -3.13 8.90
CA LEU A 8 0.20 -3.48 10.32
C LEU A 8 1.30 -2.67 11.01
N SER A 9 2.46 -2.51 10.37
CA SER A 9 3.58 -1.71 10.88
C SER A 9 3.19 -0.25 11.12
N ARG A 10 2.48 0.36 10.17
CA ARG A 10 2.00 1.73 10.28
C ARG A 10 0.95 1.88 11.37
N ARG A 11 0.09 0.88 11.54
CA ARG A 11 -0.92 0.84 12.61
C ARG A 11 -0.27 0.74 13.98
N ILE A 12 0.77 -0.09 14.14
CA ILE A 12 1.55 -0.21 15.37
C ILE A 12 2.24 1.12 15.69
N LEU A 13 2.91 1.74 14.71
CA LEU A 13 3.58 3.04 14.91
C LEU A 13 2.58 4.14 15.29
N ALA A 14 1.44 4.22 14.62
CA ALA A 14 0.39 5.20 14.93
C ALA A 14 -0.16 5.01 16.34
N ALA A 15 -0.42 3.77 16.76
CA ALA A 15 -0.90 3.44 18.09
C ALA A 15 0.13 3.79 19.16
N ALA A 16 1.42 3.49 18.93
CA ALA A 16 2.49 3.79 19.87
C ALA A 16 2.66 5.30 20.06
N LEU A 17 2.75 6.07 18.97
CA LEU A 17 2.90 7.52 19.04
C LEU A 17 1.67 8.21 19.66
N ALA A 18 0.45 7.76 19.33
CA ALA A 18 -0.77 8.29 19.93
C ALA A 18 -0.81 8.05 21.43
N ALA A 19 -0.47 6.83 21.88
CA ALA A 19 -0.47 6.44 23.28
C ALA A 19 0.59 7.20 24.11
N VAL A 20 1.81 7.29 23.60
CA VAL A 20 2.91 8.00 24.29
C VAL A 20 2.60 9.51 24.36
N ALA A 21 2.19 10.12 23.24
CA ALA A 21 1.91 11.54 23.22
C ALA A 21 0.73 11.92 24.13
N ALA A 22 -0.36 11.15 24.09
CA ALA A 22 -1.50 11.37 24.97
C ALA A 22 -1.15 11.12 26.44
N GLY A 23 -0.42 10.04 26.75
CA GLY A 23 -0.01 9.71 28.10
C GLY A 23 0.91 10.77 28.73
N LEU A 24 1.93 11.23 28.01
CA LEU A 24 2.81 12.30 28.48
C LEU A 24 2.06 13.62 28.70
N ALA A 25 1.17 13.96 27.76
CA ALA A 25 0.34 15.15 27.88
C ALA A 25 -0.65 15.07 29.08
N THR A 26 -1.23 13.88 29.33
CA THR A 26 -2.07 13.64 30.52
C THR A 26 -1.27 13.86 31.80
N HIS A 27 -0.06 13.28 31.87
CA HIS A 27 0.82 13.43 33.03
C HIS A 27 1.15 14.89 33.29
N ALA A 28 1.60 15.62 32.27
CA ALA A 28 1.95 17.03 32.36
C ALA A 28 0.73 17.88 32.80
N ALA A 29 -0.44 17.68 32.17
CA ALA A 29 -1.65 18.40 32.53
C ALA A 29 -2.07 18.15 33.97
N THR A 30 -2.02 16.89 34.42
CA THR A 30 -2.37 16.51 35.81
C THR A 30 -1.45 17.19 36.81
N VAL A 31 -0.12 17.16 36.59
CA VAL A 31 0.86 17.81 37.45
C VAL A 31 0.63 19.31 37.49
N VAL A 32 0.41 19.97 36.34
CA VAL A 32 0.15 21.43 36.27
C VAL A 32 -1.12 21.80 37.03
N VAL A 33 -2.22 21.08 36.82
CA VAL A 33 -3.50 21.36 37.51
C VAL A 33 -3.35 21.13 39.01
N PHE A 34 -2.66 20.08 39.44
CA PHE A 34 -2.43 19.81 40.86
C PHE A 34 -1.71 21.00 41.53
N PHE A 35 -0.65 21.54 40.89
CA PHE A 35 0.08 22.71 41.40
C PHE A 35 -0.78 23.99 41.41
N ALA A 36 -1.55 24.20 40.36
CA ALA A 36 -2.42 25.39 40.27
C ALA A 36 -3.51 25.39 41.36
N THR A 37 -3.99 24.24 41.76
CA THR A 37 -5.08 24.09 42.75
C THR A 37 -4.60 24.05 44.20
N ASN A 38 -3.40 23.52 44.47
CA ASN A 38 -2.87 23.34 45.80
C ASN A 38 -1.81 24.38 46.21
N GLY A 39 -1.49 25.33 45.35
CA GLY A 39 -0.53 26.40 45.59
C GLY A 39 0.93 25.96 45.41
N ALA A 40 1.74 26.80 44.78
CA ALA A 40 3.14 26.50 44.46
C ALA A 40 4.10 26.73 45.66
N ALA A 41 3.61 27.18 46.81
CA ALA A 41 4.43 27.50 47.96
C ALA A 41 5.01 26.24 48.62
N GLY A 42 6.23 25.84 48.23
CA GLY A 42 7.00 24.78 48.86
C GLY A 42 6.71 23.35 48.37
N ALA A 43 5.88 23.16 47.38
CA ALA A 43 5.60 21.82 46.87
C ALA A 43 6.70 21.36 45.88
N ASN A 44 7.31 20.23 46.21
CA ASN A 44 8.33 19.65 45.33
C ASN A 44 7.61 18.94 44.15
N LEU A 45 7.89 19.29 42.89
CA LEU A 45 7.34 18.68 41.68
C LEU A 45 7.56 17.17 41.63
N ILE A 46 8.68 16.69 42.15
CA ILE A 46 9.14 15.31 42.06
C ILE A 46 8.15 14.32 42.72
N PRO A 47 7.70 14.53 43.96
CA PRO A 47 6.76 13.60 44.62
C PRO A 47 5.42 13.51 43.88
N VAL A 48 4.88 14.62 43.39
CA VAL A 48 3.61 14.65 42.66
C VAL A 48 3.74 13.93 41.30
N SER A 49 4.80 14.20 40.59
CA SER A 49 5.09 13.49 39.33
C SER A 49 5.25 11.99 39.55
N ASN A 50 6.00 11.58 40.59
CA ASN A 50 6.20 10.19 40.93
C ASN A 50 4.90 9.47 41.37
N TYR A 51 3.96 10.17 41.99
CA TYR A 51 2.65 9.62 42.36
C TYR A 51 1.83 9.21 41.12
N PHE A 52 1.83 10.05 40.05
CA PHE A 52 1.06 9.75 38.85
C PHE A 52 1.82 8.93 37.80
N ALA A 53 3.13 8.72 37.96
CA ALA A 53 3.96 8.03 36.96
C ALA A 53 3.51 6.58 36.66
N PRO A 54 3.16 5.74 37.66
CA PRO A 54 2.65 4.38 37.41
C PRO A 54 1.34 4.38 36.61
N ALA A 55 0.38 5.23 37.01
CA ALA A 55 -0.86 5.38 36.27
C ALA A 55 -0.66 5.87 34.85
N THR A 56 0.30 6.76 34.62
CA THR A 56 0.67 7.24 33.27
C THR A 56 1.22 6.12 32.41
N GLY A 57 2.11 5.28 32.93
CA GLY A 57 2.63 4.11 32.23
C GLY A 57 1.52 3.13 31.83
N LEU A 58 0.60 2.84 32.75
CA LEU A 58 -0.57 1.99 32.49
C LEU A 58 -1.51 2.61 31.45
N LEU A 59 -1.75 3.93 31.52
CA LEU A 59 -2.55 4.64 30.52
C LEU A 59 -1.94 4.49 29.12
N MET A 60 -0.63 4.64 28.98
CA MET A 60 0.05 4.45 27.68
C MET A 60 -0.18 3.04 27.13
N VAL A 61 -0.08 2.01 27.98
CA VAL A 61 -0.33 0.62 27.56
C VAL A 61 -1.78 0.45 27.10
N LEU A 62 -2.74 0.94 27.87
CA LEU A 62 -4.17 0.81 27.55
C LEU A 62 -4.53 1.58 26.26
N LEU A 63 -4.00 2.80 26.09
CA LEU A 63 -4.20 3.58 24.87
C LEU A 63 -3.51 2.94 23.65
N PHE A 64 -2.36 2.30 23.84
CA PHE A 64 -1.70 1.56 22.76
C PHE A 64 -2.57 0.39 22.28
N VAL A 65 -3.08 -0.43 23.20
CA VAL A 65 -4.00 -1.53 22.87
C VAL A 65 -5.27 -1.01 22.19
N ALA A 66 -5.88 0.05 22.73
CA ALA A 66 -7.04 0.70 22.10
C ALA A 66 -6.72 1.23 20.68
N GLY A 67 -5.54 1.78 20.49
CA GLY A 67 -5.05 2.21 19.18
C GLY A 67 -4.90 1.06 18.19
N LEU A 68 -4.35 -0.08 18.62
CA LEU A 68 -4.29 -1.30 17.81
C LEU A 68 -5.69 -1.81 17.41
N LEU A 69 -6.67 -1.64 18.26
CA LEU A 69 -8.09 -1.95 17.98
C LEU A 69 -8.76 -0.87 17.10
N GLY A 70 -8.08 0.25 16.83
CA GLY A 70 -8.56 1.31 15.94
C GLY A 70 -9.38 2.40 16.63
N ALA A 71 -9.32 2.52 17.95
CA ALA A 71 -10.09 3.51 18.72
C ALA A 71 -9.86 4.97 18.24
N PHE A 72 -8.64 5.34 17.84
CA PHE A 72 -8.33 6.69 17.38
C PHE A 72 -8.86 7.04 15.96
N ARG A 73 -9.45 6.09 15.24
CA ARG A 73 -10.06 6.36 13.93
C ARG A 73 -11.26 7.29 14.03
N THR A 74 -12.02 7.18 15.12
CA THR A 74 -13.24 7.96 15.38
C THR A 74 -13.08 8.80 16.64
N TRP A 75 -13.81 9.91 16.74
CA TRP A 75 -13.77 10.76 17.93
C TRP A 75 -14.36 10.02 19.15
N TRP A 76 -15.46 9.28 18.97
CA TRP A 76 -16.11 8.53 20.05
C TRP A 76 -15.24 7.35 20.51
N GLY A 77 -14.49 6.69 19.59
CA GLY A 77 -13.54 5.66 19.95
C GLY A 77 -12.39 6.20 20.82
N ALA A 78 -11.85 7.37 20.48
CA ALA A 78 -10.84 8.03 21.30
C ALA A 78 -11.40 8.51 22.65
N LEU A 79 -12.65 8.95 22.71
CA LEU A 79 -13.33 9.29 23.96
C LEU A 79 -13.45 8.07 24.88
N ILE A 80 -13.93 6.95 24.37
CA ILE A 80 -14.05 5.69 25.12
C ILE A 80 -12.66 5.22 25.57
N ALA A 81 -11.65 5.26 24.69
CA ALA A 81 -10.29 4.87 25.02
C ALA A 81 -9.69 5.74 26.15
N GLY A 82 -9.92 7.06 26.11
CA GLY A 82 -9.47 7.98 27.14
C GLY A 82 -10.19 7.75 28.47
N LEU A 83 -11.51 7.51 28.46
CA LEU A 83 -12.30 7.25 29.65
C LEU A 83 -11.92 5.91 30.29
N VAL A 84 -11.99 4.82 29.53
CA VAL A 84 -11.67 3.48 30.03
C VAL A 84 -10.18 3.39 30.41
N GLY A 85 -9.29 4.00 29.60
CA GLY A 85 -7.86 4.05 29.88
C GLY A 85 -7.55 4.88 31.14
N GLY A 86 -8.16 6.05 31.29
CA GLY A 86 -7.96 6.93 32.45
C GLY A 86 -8.40 6.27 33.75
N VAL A 87 -9.65 5.82 33.82
CA VAL A 87 -10.19 5.12 35.00
C VAL A 87 -9.43 3.82 35.27
N GLY A 88 -9.21 3.00 34.23
CA GLY A 88 -8.46 1.75 34.35
C GLY A 88 -7.05 1.95 34.87
N ALA A 89 -6.34 2.96 34.38
CA ALA A 89 -4.99 3.29 34.84
C ALA A 89 -4.95 3.80 36.26
N SER A 90 -5.92 4.61 36.70
CA SER A 90 -6.06 5.08 38.09
C SER A 90 -6.31 3.93 39.03
N VAL A 91 -7.28 3.08 38.74
CA VAL A 91 -7.62 1.92 39.58
C VAL A 91 -6.47 0.90 39.65
N LEU A 92 -5.94 0.48 38.50
CA LEU A 92 -4.82 -0.47 38.45
C LEU A 92 -3.55 0.08 39.11
N GLY A 93 -3.27 1.37 38.92
CA GLY A 93 -2.14 2.07 39.55
C GLY A 93 -2.28 2.01 41.10
N THR A 94 -3.47 2.26 41.61
CA THR A 94 -3.79 2.18 43.04
C THR A 94 -3.67 0.75 43.56
N VAL A 95 -4.20 -0.25 42.86
CA VAL A 95 -4.05 -1.67 43.19
C VAL A 95 -2.57 -2.08 43.32
N ILE A 96 -1.76 -1.68 42.31
CA ILE A 96 -0.32 -1.96 42.31
C ILE A 96 0.38 -1.25 43.49
N ALA A 97 0.01 -0.01 43.80
CA ALA A 97 0.60 0.74 44.92
C ALA A 97 0.28 0.10 46.28
N ILE A 98 -0.99 -0.34 46.49
CA ILE A 98 -1.38 -1.07 47.72
C ILE A 98 -0.61 -2.38 47.81
N ALA A 99 -0.57 -3.17 46.76
CA ALA A 99 0.15 -4.45 46.74
C ALA A 99 1.66 -4.28 46.99
N ALA A 100 2.28 -3.27 46.40
CA ALA A 100 3.70 -2.97 46.57
C ALA A 100 4.06 -2.47 47.97
N SER A 101 3.12 -1.79 48.66
CA SER A 101 3.32 -1.34 50.04
C SER A 101 3.21 -2.45 51.09
N GLY A 102 2.71 -3.62 50.72
CA GLY A 102 2.44 -4.71 51.68
C GLY A 102 1.26 -4.41 52.66
N ALA A 103 0.51 -3.34 52.39
CA ALA A 103 -0.64 -2.97 53.22
C ALA A 103 -1.75 -4.05 53.14
N PRO A 104 -2.46 -4.29 54.25
CA PRO A 104 -3.56 -5.25 54.22
C PRO A 104 -4.71 -4.73 53.35
N TRP A 105 -5.46 -5.67 52.74
CA TRP A 105 -6.67 -5.38 51.97
C TRP A 105 -7.86 -5.22 52.95
N ASP A 106 -7.93 -4.06 53.62
CA ASP A 106 -8.95 -3.68 54.57
C ASP A 106 -9.86 -2.55 54.07
N GLN A 107 -10.69 -1.98 54.96
CA GLN A 107 -11.57 -0.87 54.59
C GLN A 107 -10.79 0.35 54.07
N THR A 108 -9.60 0.61 54.61
CA THR A 108 -8.74 1.72 54.19
C THR A 108 -8.28 1.54 52.74
N ALA A 109 -7.88 0.33 52.34
CA ALA A 109 -7.52 -0.01 50.99
C ALA A 109 -8.70 0.17 50.00
N LEU A 110 -9.94 -0.20 50.44
CA LEU A 110 -11.15 0.03 49.67
C LEU A 110 -11.46 1.53 49.47
N ASP A 111 -11.30 2.34 50.54
CA ASP A 111 -11.47 3.80 50.46
C ASP A 111 -10.46 4.45 49.54
N TYR A 112 -9.22 4.00 49.50
CA TYR A 112 -8.23 4.42 48.53
C TYR A 112 -8.61 4.05 47.08
N LEU A 113 -9.14 2.85 46.85
CA LEU A 113 -9.64 2.43 45.55
C LEU A 113 -10.81 3.29 45.09
N LEU A 114 -11.78 3.56 45.93
CA LEU A 114 -12.91 4.45 45.63
C LEU A 114 -12.44 5.88 45.36
N GLY A 115 -11.48 6.37 46.17
CA GLY A 115 -10.84 7.68 45.97
C GLY A 115 -10.07 7.79 44.64
N SER A 116 -9.59 6.67 44.10
CA SER A 116 -8.93 6.63 42.81
C SER A 116 -9.88 6.81 41.62
N ILE A 117 -11.19 6.76 41.84
CA ILE A 117 -12.21 6.97 40.79
C ILE A 117 -12.84 8.38 40.90
N VAL A 118 -13.11 8.84 42.12
CA VAL A 118 -13.90 10.09 42.35
C VAL A 118 -13.12 11.19 43.07
N GLY A 119 -11.86 10.98 43.40
CA GLY A 119 -11.03 11.93 44.18
C GLY A 119 -10.07 12.73 43.34
N THR A 120 -8.82 12.82 43.80
CA THR A 120 -7.73 13.55 43.18
C THR A 120 -7.37 13.00 41.77
N SER A 121 -7.72 11.74 41.48
CA SER A 121 -7.52 11.09 40.19
C SER A 121 -8.48 11.60 39.10
N LEU A 122 -9.57 12.26 39.47
CA LEU A 122 -10.51 12.81 38.48
C LEU A 122 -9.85 13.76 37.52
N VAL A 123 -8.87 14.54 37.96
CA VAL A 123 -8.07 15.42 37.09
C VAL A 123 -7.27 14.63 36.07
N PHE A 124 -6.69 13.51 36.49
CA PHE A 124 -5.95 12.62 35.60
C PHE A 124 -6.88 11.97 34.56
N GLU A 125 -8.06 11.53 34.97
CA GLU A 125 -9.04 10.87 34.12
C GLU A 125 -9.60 11.84 33.07
N LEU A 126 -9.96 13.05 33.47
CA LEU A 126 -10.41 14.10 32.55
C LEU A 126 -9.31 14.51 31.58
N ALA A 127 -8.08 14.64 32.08
CA ALA A 127 -6.92 14.89 31.23
C ALA A 127 -6.69 13.75 30.23
N ALA A 128 -6.84 12.48 30.64
CA ALA A 128 -6.72 11.32 29.75
C ALA A 128 -7.77 11.35 28.62
N VAL A 129 -9.01 11.71 28.92
CA VAL A 129 -10.06 11.86 27.90
C VAL A 129 -9.72 12.99 26.92
N LEU A 130 -9.36 14.16 27.42
CA LEU A 130 -9.05 15.32 26.59
C LEU A 130 -7.83 15.08 25.69
N THR A 131 -6.77 14.50 26.25
CA THR A 131 -5.55 14.25 25.50
C THR A 131 -5.70 13.11 24.49
N ALA A 132 -6.49 12.06 24.79
CA ALA A 132 -6.83 11.02 23.83
C ALA A 132 -7.63 11.59 22.64
N LEU A 133 -8.62 12.47 22.90
CA LEU A 133 -9.44 13.12 21.90
C LEU A 133 -8.67 14.09 21.00
N THR A 134 -7.67 14.78 21.55
CA THR A 134 -6.93 15.85 20.85
C THR A 134 -5.57 15.33 20.39
N ILE A 135 -4.60 15.20 21.27
CA ILE A 135 -3.20 14.87 20.99
C ILE A 135 -3.08 13.45 20.43
N GLY A 136 -3.75 12.48 21.06
CA GLY A 136 -3.73 11.08 20.62
C GLY A 136 -4.29 10.93 19.21
N ARG A 137 -5.45 11.51 18.92
CA ARG A 137 -6.01 11.52 17.57
C ARG A 137 -5.17 12.29 16.57
N ALA A 138 -4.63 13.43 16.95
CA ALA A 138 -3.75 14.20 16.06
C ALA A 138 -2.50 13.38 15.69
N ALA A 139 -1.84 12.75 16.67
CA ALA A 139 -0.69 11.89 16.44
C ALA A 139 -1.04 10.69 15.55
N TRP A 140 -2.15 10.01 15.85
CA TRP A 140 -2.68 8.92 15.02
C TRP A 140 -2.90 9.36 13.58
N ASN A 141 -3.67 10.43 13.37
CA ASN A 141 -4.02 10.93 12.06
C ASN A 141 -2.77 11.35 11.27
N ARG A 142 -1.78 11.99 11.93
CA ARG A 142 -0.54 12.39 11.27
C ARG A 142 0.26 11.20 10.74
N VAL A 143 0.32 10.09 11.49
CA VAL A 143 1.01 8.87 11.02
C VAL A 143 0.21 8.17 9.93
N VAL A 144 -1.12 8.09 10.09
CA VAL A 144 -1.99 7.44 9.11
C VAL A 144 -2.09 8.23 7.81
N SER A 145 -2.14 9.57 7.89
CA SER A 145 -2.15 10.46 6.73
C SER A 145 -0.76 10.77 6.18
N TRP A 146 0.30 10.38 6.90
CA TRP A 146 1.65 10.55 6.40
C TRP A 146 1.82 9.70 5.14
N ARG A 147 1.70 10.34 4.01
CA ARG A 147 2.18 9.76 2.76
C ARG A 147 3.69 9.85 2.85
N ALA A 148 4.39 8.72 2.76
CA ALA A 148 5.77 8.75 2.31
C ALA A 148 5.79 9.69 1.09
N ALA A 149 6.81 10.55 0.98
CA ALA A 149 6.98 11.35 -0.24
C ALA A 149 6.69 10.42 -1.43
N PRO A 150 5.89 10.84 -2.41
CA PRO A 150 5.60 9.97 -3.55
C PRO A 150 6.96 9.49 -4.05
N VAL A 151 7.20 8.20 -3.93
CA VAL A 151 8.34 7.57 -4.58
C VAL A 151 8.00 7.76 -6.04
N ALA A 152 8.90 8.35 -6.81
CA ALA A 152 8.73 8.51 -8.24
C ALA A 152 8.34 7.14 -8.83
N PRO A 153 7.32 7.07 -9.68
CA PRO A 153 7.00 5.82 -10.35
C PRO A 153 8.22 5.38 -11.17
N THR A 154 8.52 4.10 -11.16
CA THR A 154 9.66 3.56 -11.90
C THR A 154 9.18 2.94 -13.21
N ALA A 155 9.83 3.27 -14.32
CA ALA A 155 9.61 2.66 -15.61
C ALA A 155 10.80 1.77 -15.99
N LEU A 156 10.55 0.48 -16.19
CA LEU A 156 11.53 -0.45 -16.77
C LEU A 156 11.46 -0.32 -18.28
N VAL A 157 12.56 0.05 -18.90
CA VAL A 157 12.65 0.22 -20.35
C VAL A 157 13.82 -0.62 -20.92
N ARG A 158 13.74 -0.97 -22.18
CA ARG A 158 14.83 -1.65 -22.92
C ARG A 158 14.90 -1.10 -24.32
N ALA A 159 16.09 -0.76 -24.77
CA ALA A 159 16.30 -0.29 -26.12
C ALA A 159 15.89 -1.35 -27.17
N PRO A 160 15.35 -0.92 -28.33
CA PRO A 160 15.04 -1.83 -29.42
C PRO A 160 16.26 -2.64 -29.85
N SER A 161 16.06 -3.92 -30.13
CA SER A 161 17.10 -4.75 -30.75
C SER A 161 17.37 -4.29 -32.18
N SER A 162 18.62 -4.37 -32.65
CA SER A 162 18.98 -4.17 -34.07
C SER A 162 18.26 -5.12 -35.03
N ARG A 163 17.64 -6.18 -34.47
CA ARG A 163 16.85 -7.19 -35.18
C ARG A 163 15.34 -6.99 -35.05
N LEU A 164 14.86 -5.83 -34.62
CA LEU A 164 13.44 -5.54 -34.38
C LEU A 164 12.55 -5.95 -35.58
N ALA A 165 13.04 -5.79 -36.81
CA ALA A 165 12.32 -6.20 -38.02
C ALA A 165 12.05 -7.72 -38.11
N GLU A 166 12.72 -8.55 -37.32
CA GLU A 166 12.57 -10.01 -37.28
C GLU A 166 11.55 -10.47 -36.22
N GLY A 167 10.94 -9.54 -35.46
CA GLY A 167 9.99 -9.82 -34.38
C GLY A 167 8.84 -10.74 -34.79
N GLU A 168 8.22 -11.36 -33.79
CA GLU A 168 7.11 -12.31 -33.96
C GLU A 168 5.82 -11.59 -34.42
N LEU A 169 5.25 -12.02 -35.52
CA LEU A 169 4.00 -11.50 -36.06
C LEU A 169 2.94 -12.59 -36.07
N THR A 170 1.76 -12.31 -35.49
CA THR A 170 0.66 -13.28 -35.40
C THR A 170 -0.58 -12.80 -36.20
N HIS A 171 -0.89 -11.51 -36.17
CA HIS A 171 -2.10 -10.94 -36.75
C HIS A 171 -1.84 -9.83 -37.77
N LEU A 172 -0.58 -9.51 -38.04
CA LEU A 172 -0.16 -8.43 -38.94
C LEU A 172 0.72 -9.01 -40.04
N GLU A 173 0.67 -8.37 -41.22
CA GLU A 173 1.62 -8.66 -42.28
C GLU A 173 2.96 -7.97 -41.99
N ARG A 174 4.06 -8.63 -42.37
CA ARG A 174 5.39 -8.08 -42.18
C ARG A 174 5.63 -6.89 -43.12
N THR A 175 5.96 -5.77 -42.51
CA THR A 175 6.38 -4.56 -43.22
C THR A 175 7.84 -4.28 -42.93
N THR A 176 8.48 -3.41 -43.75
CA THR A 176 9.83 -2.93 -43.45
C THR A 176 9.81 -2.08 -42.18
N VAL A 177 10.73 -2.36 -41.26
CA VAL A 177 10.96 -1.55 -40.06
C VAL A 177 12.17 -0.65 -40.35
N ASP A 178 11.99 0.64 -40.16
CA ASP A 178 13.09 1.61 -40.13
C ASP A 178 13.66 1.65 -38.73
N GLN A 179 14.85 1.08 -38.55
CA GLN A 179 15.51 0.99 -37.24
C GLN A 179 15.81 2.37 -36.66
N GLY A 180 16.26 3.32 -37.48
CA GLY A 180 16.57 4.68 -37.02
C GLY A 180 15.32 5.38 -36.48
N LEU A 181 14.20 5.26 -37.19
CA LEU A 181 12.92 5.78 -36.73
C LEU A 181 12.43 5.09 -35.45
N ALA A 182 12.60 3.77 -35.32
CA ALA A 182 12.24 3.04 -34.12
C ALA A 182 13.05 3.51 -32.89
N ASP A 183 14.34 3.74 -33.06
CA ASP A 183 15.22 4.25 -32.01
C ASP A 183 14.84 5.70 -31.62
N GLU A 184 14.56 6.59 -32.58
CA GLU A 184 14.09 7.95 -32.33
C GLU A 184 12.74 7.95 -31.55
N GLN A 185 11.80 7.09 -31.93
CA GLN A 185 10.50 6.95 -31.25
C GLN A 185 10.67 6.41 -29.83
N TRP A 186 11.57 5.44 -29.63
CA TRP A 186 11.87 4.90 -28.31
C TRP A 186 12.50 5.98 -27.40
N ASP A 187 13.47 6.74 -27.91
CA ASP A 187 14.07 7.87 -27.17
C ASP A 187 13.02 8.90 -26.77
N ALA A 188 12.12 9.26 -27.67
CA ALA A 188 11.04 10.20 -27.41
C ALA A 188 10.06 9.67 -26.34
N TYR A 189 9.73 8.39 -26.38
CA TYR A 189 8.87 7.73 -25.38
C TYR A 189 9.53 7.74 -23.99
N VAL A 190 10.80 7.38 -23.89
CA VAL A 190 11.56 7.40 -22.62
C VAL A 190 11.67 8.83 -22.07
N ALA A 191 11.92 9.81 -22.95
CA ALA A 191 11.95 11.22 -22.57
C ALA A 191 10.61 11.71 -22.04
N ALA A 192 9.48 11.27 -22.62
CA ALA A 192 8.15 11.60 -22.17
C ALA A 192 7.86 11.01 -20.75
N LEU A 193 8.26 9.76 -20.51
CA LEU A 193 8.14 9.15 -19.17
C LEU A 193 8.97 9.92 -18.13
N ALA A 194 10.21 10.28 -18.47
CA ALA A 194 11.08 11.04 -17.57
C ALA A 194 10.53 12.44 -17.27
N ALA A 195 9.94 13.12 -18.27
CA ALA A 195 9.32 14.44 -18.11
C ALA A 195 8.10 14.39 -17.16
N GLU A 196 7.37 13.29 -17.13
CA GLU A 196 6.26 13.03 -16.20
C GLU A 196 6.72 12.53 -14.82
N GLY A 197 8.03 12.50 -14.57
CA GLY A 197 8.62 12.21 -13.26
C GLY A 197 8.80 10.73 -12.96
N PHE A 198 8.87 9.88 -13.97
CA PHE A 198 9.26 8.48 -13.79
C PHE A 198 10.78 8.37 -13.61
N ASP A 199 11.19 7.52 -12.65
CA ASP A 199 12.57 7.05 -12.56
C ASP A 199 12.78 5.98 -13.65
N ILE A 200 13.62 6.28 -14.64
CA ILE A 200 13.91 5.36 -15.75
C ILE A 200 14.96 4.35 -15.31
N VAL A 201 14.67 3.07 -15.49
CA VAL A 201 15.58 1.95 -15.22
C VAL A 201 15.75 1.14 -16.50
N ASP A 202 16.96 1.18 -17.05
CA ASP A 202 17.31 0.45 -18.24
C ASP A 202 17.54 -1.03 -17.93
N VAL A 203 16.81 -1.89 -18.62
CA VAL A 203 17.08 -3.32 -18.67
C VAL A 203 18.16 -3.56 -19.73
N PRO A 204 19.20 -4.35 -19.45
CA PRO A 204 20.25 -4.63 -20.42
C PRO A 204 19.70 -5.05 -21.79
N PRO A 205 20.28 -4.54 -22.91
CA PRO A 205 19.88 -4.91 -24.26
C PRO A 205 19.91 -6.43 -24.48
N ALA A 206 19.01 -6.92 -25.33
CA ALA A 206 18.91 -8.35 -25.68
C ALA A 206 18.90 -8.50 -27.21
N GLU A 207 20.05 -8.27 -27.85
CA GLU A 207 20.22 -8.27 -29.30
C GLU A 207 19.80 -9.57 -30.00
N GLY A 208 19.87 -10.69 -29.31
CA GLY A 208 19.39 -11.99 -29.81
C GLY A 208 17.87 -12.14 -29.85
N HIS A 209 17.13 -11.20 -29.25
CA HIS A 209 15.67 -11.25 -29.09
C HIS A 209 15.01 -10.02 -29.73
N PRO A 210 14.47 -10.15 -30.94
CA PRO A 210 13.89 -9.03 -31.70
C PRO A 210 12.82 -8.27 -30.94
N ASP A 211 11.96 -8.96 -30.18
CA ASP A 211 10.84 -8.37 -29.47
C ASP A 211 11.17 -7.89 -28.03
N SER A 212 12.45 -7.89 -27.66
CA SER A 212 12.86 -7.62 -26.28
C SER A 212 12.56 -6.20 -25.79
N VAL A 213 12.30 -5.24 -26.67
CA VAL A 213 11.83 -3.89 -26.34
C VAL A 213 10.53 -3.91 -25.53
N PHE A 214 9.69 -4.94 -25.73
CA PHE A 214 8.43 -5.11 -25.02
C PHE A 214 8.64 -5.74 -23.63
N VAL A 215 9.30 -5.00 -22.73
CA VAL A 215 9.64 -5.47 -21.36
C VAL A 215 8.41 -5.92 -20.59
N GLU A 216 7.24 -5.34 -20.88
CA GLU A 216 5.98 -5.72 -20.22
C GLU A 216 5.63 -7.19 -20.38
N ASP A 217 6.05 -7.82 -21.49
CA ASP A 217 5.78 -9.26 -21.72
C ASP A 217 6.65 -10.16 -20.83
N ALA A 218 7.81 -9.68 -20.40
CA ALA A 218 8.76 -10.43 -19.58
C ALA A 218 8.50 -10.34 -18.07
N VAL A 219 7.79 -9.30 -17.61
CA VAL A 219 7.51 -9.09 -16.18
C VAL A 219 6.19 -8.36 -15.95
N VAL A 220 5.42 -8.84 -14.96
CA VAL A 220 4.23 -8.17 -14.44
C VAL A 220 4.50 -7.72 -13.01
N VAL A 221 4.23 -6.46 -12.68
CA VAL A 221 4.44 -5.93 -11.32
C VAL A 221 3.10 -5.68 -10.64
N LEU A 222 2.88 -6.37 -9.50
CA LEU A 222 1.71 -6.19 -8.64
C LEU A 222 2.15 -5.70 -7.25
N GLY A 223 1.99 -4.41 -7.00
CA GLY A 223 2.48 -3.77 -5.77
C GLY A 223 4.01 -3.76 -5.70
N ASP A 224 4.59 -4.48 -4.76
CA ASP A 224 6.02 -4.66 -4.55
C ASP A 224 6.55 -6.04 -5.05
N THR A 225 5.73 -6.76 -5.79
CA THR A 225 6.05 -8.09 -6.32
C THR A 225 6.17 -8.07 -7.84
N ALA A 226 7.35 -8.40 -8.35
CA ALA A 226 7.62 -8.65 -9.75
C ALA A 226 7.40 -10.13 -10.07
N ILE A 227 6.53 -10.40 -11.02
CA ILE A 227 6.19 -11.75 -11.49
C ILE A 227 6.86 -11.93 -12.84
N ILE A 228 7.97 -12.68 -12.85
CA ILE A 228 8.65 -13.06 -14.09
C ILE A 228 7.74 -13.99 -14.87
N THR A 229 7.50 -13.66 -16.11
CA THR A 229 6.60 -14.42 -16.98
C THR A 229 7.26 -15.66 -17.55
N SER A 230 6.48 -16.49 -18.20
CA SER A 230 6.92 -17.58 -19.07
C SER A 230 6.33 -17.33 -20.45
N PRO A 231 7.03 -16.62 -21.35
CA PRO A 231 6.50 -16.23 -22.64
C PRO A 231 5.95 -17.40 -23.44
N GLY A 232 4.80 -17.19 -24.08
CA GLY A 232 4.15 -18.20 -24.91
C GLY A 232 4.97 -18.56 -26.15
N ALA A 233 5.69 -17.60 -26.73
CA ALA A 233 6.65 -17.85 -27.78
C ALA A 233 7.98 -18.33 -27.17
N GLU A 234 8.49 -19.49 -27.63
CA GLU A 234 9.72 -20.06 -27.10
C GLU A 234 10.94 -19.18 -27.39
N SER A 235 10.96 -18.54 -28.56
CA SER A 235 11.98 -17.55 -28.98
C SER A 235 12.16 -16.39 -28.01
N ARG A 236 11.10 -16.01 -27.27
CA ARG A 236 11.09 -14.88 -26.33
C ARG A 236 11.46 -15.23 -24.90
N ARG A 237 11.56 -16.51 -24.54
CA ARG A 237 11.80 -16.91 -23.12
C ARG A 237 13.10 -16.39 -22.54
N GLY A 238 14.14 -16.24 -23.36
CA GLY A 238 15.43 -15.67 -22.94
C GLY A 238 15.38 -14.17 -22.62
N GLU A 239 14.32 -13.47 -23.01
CA GLU A 239 14.15 -12.04 -22.67
C GLU A 239 13.99 -11.78 -21.17
N THR A 240 13.56 -12.78 -20.41
CA THR A 240 13.24 -12.68 -18.97
C THR A 240 14.47 -12.65 -18.06
N ASP A 241 15.62 -13.11 -18.50
CA ASP A 241 16.80 -13.28 -17.62
C ASP A 241 17.33 -11.93 -17.12
N ALA A 242 17.60 -11.00 -18.02
CA ALA A 242 18.08 -9.66 -17.64
C ALA A 242 17.03 -8.88 -16.84
N VAL A 243 15.73 -9.03 -17.18
CA VAL A 243 14.63 -8.41 -16.42
C VAL A 243 14.62 -8.92 -14.99
N ARG A 244 14.83 -10.22 -14.77
CA ARG A 244 14.90 -10.82 -13.43
C ARG A 244 15.98 -10.19 -12.56
N GLU A 245 17.17 -9.99 -13.11
CA GLU A 245 18.26 -9.35 -12.37
C GLU A 245 17.95 -7.88 -12.06
N THR A 246 17.43 -7.14 -13.04
CA THR A 246 17.05 -5.74 -12.84
C THR A 246 16.00 -5.58 -11.73
N VAL A 247 14.96 -6.41 -11.68
CA VAL A 247 13.94 -6.30 -10.63
C VAL A 247 14.47 -6.73 -9.24
N ARG A 248 15.47 -7.59 -9.18
CA ARG A 248 16.16 -7.92 -7.92
C ARG A 248 16.98 -6.75 -7.39
N GLU A 249 17.66 -6.02 -8.26
CA GLU A 249 18.40 -4.80 -7.90
C GLU A 249 17.46 -3.74 -7.34
N LEU A 250 16.24 -3.65 -7.87
CA LEU A 250 15.17 -2.78 -7.35
C LEU A 250 14.55 -3.28 -6.04
N ARG A 251 15.02 -4.42 -5.50
CA ARG A 251 14.56 -5.04 -4.25
C ARG A 251 13.08 -5.39 -4.24
N LEU A 252 12.50 -5.66 -5.39
CA LEU A 252 11.15 -6.21 -5.48
C LEU A 252 11.16 -7.67 -5.05
N SER A 253 10.06 -8.12 -4.44
CA SER A 253 9.80 -9.54 -4.24
C SER A 253 9.64 -10.20 -5.61
N VAL A 254 10.29 -11.36 -5.85
CA VAL A 254 10.25 -12.01 -7.16
C VAL A 254 9.45 -13.29 -7.06
N ALA A 255 8.41 -13.40 -7.89
CA ALA A 255 7.69 -14.63 -8.19
C ALA A 255 7.88 -15.01 -9.66
N GLN A 256 7.46 -16.19 -10.06
CA GLN A 256 7.67 -16.68 -11.44
C GLN A 256 6.50 -17.55 -11.90
N ILE A 257 6.21 -17.48 -13.20
CA ILE A 257 5.37 -18.44 -13.92
C ILE A 257 6.27 -19.51 -14.52
N ASP A 258 5.99 -20.76 -14.20
CA ASP A 258 6.79 -21.89 -14.66
C ASP A 258 6.02 -22.71 -15.71
N LEU A 259 6.76 -23.33 -16.64
CA LEU A 259 6.20 -24.28 -17.58
C LEU A 259 5.50 -25.45 -16.85
N PRO A 260 4.41 -26.00 -17.37
CA PRO A 260 3.82 -25.75 -18.69
C PRO A 260 2.91 -24.52 -18.76
N GLY A 261 2.87 -23.67 -17.71
CA GLY A 261 2.18 -22.40 -17.73
C GLY A 261 2.90 -21.43 -18.67
N THR A 262 2.17 -20.78 -19.56
CA THR A 262 2.66 -19.67 -20.37
C THR A 262 1.85 -18.41 -20.07
N LEU A 263 2.53 -17.29 -20.03
CA LEU A 263 1.94 -15.97 -19.77
C LEU A 263 2.84 -14.88 -20.35
N ASP A 264 2.28 -14.06 -21.22
CA ASP A 264 2.89 -12.81 -21.67
C ASP A 264 2.25 -11.65 -20.88
N GLY A 265 3.03 -10.68 -20.42
CA GLY A 265 2.51 -9.57 -19.62
C GLY A 265 1.62 -8.62 -20.42
N GLY A 266 1.71 -8.63 -21.76
CA GLY A 266 0.76 -7.95 -22.65
C GLY A 266 -0.68 -8.46 -22.52
N ASP A 267 -0.88 -9.65 -21.96
CA ASP A 267 -2.19 -10.19 -21.62
C ASP A 267 -2.70 -9.76 -20.23
N VAL A 268 -1.89 -9.08 -19.41
CA VAL A 268 -2.22 -8.78 -18.01
C VAL A 268 -2.59 -7.31 -17.84
N LEU A 269 -3.87 -7.02 -17.63
CA LEU A 269 -4.41 -5.68 -17.38
C LEU A 269 -4.86 -5.53 -15.93
N GLN A 270 -4.22 -4.66 -15.17
CA GLN A 270 -4.60 -4.35 -13.80
C GLN A 270 -5.60 -3.17 -13.76
N VAL A 271 -6.75 -3.38 -13.11
CA VAL A 271 -7.76 -2.35 -12.83
C VAL A 271 -8.10 -2.38 -11.34
N GLY A 272 -7.52 -1.46 -10.58
CA GLY A 272 -7.65 -1.45 -9.13
C GLY A 272 -7.12 -2.74 -8.49
N SER A 273 -7.99 -3.52 -7.84
CA SER A 273 -7.68 -4.83 -7.25
C SER A 273 -8.04 -6.02 -8.15
N THR A 274 -8.53 -5.76 -9.36
CA THR A 274 -8.84 -6.81 -10.35
C THR A 274 -7.75 -6.85 -11.41
N VAL A 275 -7.28 -8.03 -11.72
CA VAL A 275 -6.33 -8.33 -12.80
C VAL A 275 -7.06 -9.13 -13.87
N TYR A 276 -7.34 -8.49 -15.00
CA TYR A 276 -7.89 -9.17 -16.19
C TYR A 276 -6.74 -9.79 -16.96
N VAL A 277 -6.91 -11.06 -17.35
CA VAL A 277 -5.84 -11.80 -18.04
C VAL A 277 -6.38 -12.41 -19.33
N GLY A 278 -5.79 -12.00 -20.45
CA GLY A 278 -6.08 -12.56 -21.76
C GLY A 278 -5.73 -14.04 -21.80
N ARG A 279 -6.67 -14.86 -22.27
CA ARG A 279 -6.44 -16.27 -22.60
C ARG A 279 -6.48 -16.42 -24.11
N GLY A 280 -5.32 -16.65 -24.71
CA GLY A 280 -5.16 -16.69 -26.15
C GLY A 280 -4.00 -17.58 -26.58
N GLY A 281 -3.33 -17.22 -27.67
CA GLY A 281 -2.22 -17.98 -28.22
C GLY A 281 -0.94 -17.91 -27.38
N ARG A 282 -0.77 -16.87 -26.57
CA ARG A 282 0.44 -16.61 -25.78
C ARG A 282 0.27 -16.96 -24.30
N THR A 283 -0.93 -16.81 -23.76
CA THR A 283 -1.22 -17.08 -22.35
C THR A 283 -2.22 -18.24 -22.24
N ASN A 284 -1.83 -19.31 -21.55
CA ASN A 284 -2.65 -20.51 -21.37
C ASN A 284 -3.33 -20.54 -19.99
N ALA A 285 -4.23 -21.53 -19.82
CA ALA A 285 -4.98 -21.71 -18.57
C ALA A 285 -4.09 -21.98 -17.36
N GLU A 286 -2.97 -22.67 -17.56
CA GLU A 286 -2.04 -23.00 -16.48
C GLU A 286 -1.28 -21.75 -16.01
N GLY A 287 -0.80 -20.87 -16.92
CA GLY A 287 -0.20 -19.59 -16.57
C GLY A 287 -1.16 -18.70 -15.78
N ILE A 288 -2.43 -18.65 -16.19
CA ILE A 288 -3.49 -17.90 -15.46
C ILE A 288 -3.71 -18.51 -14.07
N ARG A 289 -3.68 -19.84 -13.92
CA ARG A 289 -3.82 -20.51 -12.64
C ARG A 289 -2.68 -20.16 -11.69
N GLN A 290 -1.44 -20.15 -12.17
CA GLN A 290 -0.26 -19.78 -11.40
C GLN A 290 -0.31 -18.28 -11.02
N LEU A 291 -0.64 -17.39 -11.96
CA LEU A 291 -0.82 -15.98 -11.67
C LEU A 291 -1.87 -15.75 -10.58
N ARG A 292 -2.99 -16.47 -10.62
CA ARG A 292 -4.03 -16.39 -9.57
C ARG A 292 -3.50 -16.79 -8.20
N ALA A 293 -2.70 -17.84 -8.12
CA ALA A 293 -2.10 -18.30 -6.87
C ALA A 293 -1.12 -17.28 -6.29
N ILE A 294 -0.36 -16.58 -7.15
CA ILE A 294 0.58 -15.52 -6.74
C ILE A 294 -0.17 -14.23 -6.36
N ALA A 295 -1.19 -13.83 -7.12
CA ALA A 295 -1.89 -12.57 -6.97
C ALA A 295 -2.86 -12.55 -5.77
N ALA A 296 -3.48 -13.69 -5.44
CA ALA A 296 -4.48 -13.78 -4.38
C ALA A 296 -3.97 -13.36 -2.99
N PRO A 297 -2.79 -13.83 -2.49
CA PRO A 297 -2.23 -13.35 -1.22
C PRO A 297 -1.87 -11.85 -1.24
N LEU A 298 -1.64 -11.27 -2.43
CA LEU A 298 -1.37 -9.85 -2.60
C LEU A 298 -2.65 -9.00 -2.62
N GLY A 299 -3.84 -9.64 -2.55
CA GLY A 299 -5.14 -8.96 -2.52
C GLY A 299 -5.74 -8.68 -3.90
N TYR A 300 -5.26 -9.33 -4.95
CA TYR A 300 -5.80 -9.17 -6.30
C TYR A 300 -6.70 -10.35 -6.68
N ALA A 301 -7.82 -10.02 -7.34
CA ALA A 301 -8.70 -10.99 -7.99
C ALA A 301 -8.29 -11.14 -9.47
N VAL A 302 -8.13 -12.37 -9.96
CA VAL A 302 -7.75 -12.65 -11.36
C VAL A 302 -8.93 -13.14 -12.15
N VAL A 303 -9.28 -12.43 -13.24
CA VAL A 303 -10.38 -12.71 -14.17
C VAL A 303 -9.81 -13.05 -15.54
N ALA A 304 -10.10 -14.25 -16.04
CA ALA A 304 -9.69 -14.66 -17.37
C ALA A 304 -10.61 -14.05 -18.44
N VAL A 305 -10.01 -13.50 -19.49
CA VAL A 305 -10.69 -12.89 -20.64
C VAL A 305 -10.28 -13.63 -21.91
N THR A 306 -11.23 -14.09 -22.70
CA THR A 306 -10.91 -14.72 -23.98
C THR A 306 -10.35 -13.70 -24.96
N VAL A 307 -9.25 -14.04 -25.64
CA VAL A 307 -8.60 -13.22 -26.69
C VAL A 307 -8.37 -14.11 -27.91
N THR A 308 -9.15 -13.88 -28.97
CA THR A 308 -9.05 -14.65 -30.22
C THR A 308 -8.75 -13.80 -31.44
N LYS A 309 -8.87 -12.47 -31.32
CA LYS A 309 -8.79 -11.53 -32.44
C LYS A 309 -7.58 -10.60 -32.39
N ALA A 310 -6.75 -10.77 -31.38
CA ALA A 310 -5.55 -9.95 -31.16
C ALA A 310 -4.43 -10.80 -30.58
N LEU A 311 -3.21 -10.29 -30.62
CA LEU A 311 -2.04 -10.94 -30.06
C LEU A 311 -2.17 -11.04 -28.52
N HIS A 312 -2.49 -9.91 -27.90
CA HIS A 312 -2.65 -9.77 -26.44
C HIS A 312 -3.91 -8.99 -26.07
N LEU A 313 -4.35 -9.11 -24.82
CA LEU A 313 -5.46 -8.32 -24.28
C LEU A 313 -5.14 -6.81 -24.36
N LYS A 314 -3.96 -6.39 -23.96
CA LYS A 314 -3.56 -4.97 -23.97
C LYS A 314 -3.28 -4.39 -25.35
N SER A 315 -3.25 -5.21 -26.40
CA SER A 315 -3.26 -4.72 -27.77
C SER A 315 -4.59 -4.09 -28.18
N VAL A 316 -5.67 -4.33 -27.44
CA VAL A 316 -7.04 -3.93 -27.82
C VAL A 316 -7.83 -3.26 -26.71
N VAL A 317 -7.30 -3.23 -25.47
CA VAL A 317 -7.88 -2.54 -24.33
C VAL A 317 -6.83 -1.91 -23.44
N THR A 318 -7.18 -0.81 -22.79
CA THR A 318 -6.37 -0.18 -21.73
C THR A 318 -7.29 0.34 -20.63
N ALA A 319 -6.80 0.43 -19.41
CA ALA A 319 -7.52 0.99 -18.27
C ALA A 319 -7.13 2.45 -18.07
N LEU A 320 -8.12 3.33 -17.98
CA LEU A 320 -7.94 4.73 -17.60
C LEU A 320 -7.76 4.86 -16.07
N PRO A 321 -7.23 6.00 -15.58
CA PRO A 321 -6.99 6.22 -14.15
C PRO A 321 -8.22 6.05 -13.26
N ASP A 322 -9.41 6.31 -13.77
CA ASP A 322 -10.68 6.14 -13.07
C ASP A 322 -11.18 4.68 -13.01
N GLY A 323 -10.44 3.75 -13.64
CA GLY A 323 -10.76 2.34 -13.76
C GLY A 323 -11.72 1.99 -14.90
N THR A 324 -12.06 2.93 -15.77
CA THR A 324 -12.78 2.64 -17.03
C THR A 324 -11.83 1.95 -17.99
N VAL A 325 -12.25 0.81 -18.54
CA VAL A 325 -11.53 0.12 -19.61
C VAL A 325 -11.98 0.68 -20.93
N ILE A 326 -11.05 1.15 -21.75
CA ILE A 326 -11.32 1.57 -23.13
C ILE A 326 -10.88 0.47 -24.09
N GLY A 327 -11.55 0.33 -25.23
CA GLY A 327 -11.17 -0.68 -26.21
C GLY A 327 -11.95 -0.63 -27.51
N ALA A 328 -11.37 -1.23 -28.54
CA ALA A 328 -11.99 -1.38 -29.86
C ALA A 328 -12.96 -2.58 -29.87
N PRO A 329 -14.28 -2.37 -29.87
CA PRO A 329 -15.26 -3.44 -29.61
C PRO A 329 -15.23 -4.57 -30.62
N LYS A 330 -14.77 -4.33 -31.85
CA LYS A 330 -14.64 -5.37 -32.89
C LYS A 330 -13.60 -6.43 -32.55
N LEU A 331 -12.60 -6.08 -31.75
CA LEU A 331 -11.46 -6.93 -31.39
C LEU A 331 -11.58 -7.49 -29.96
N VAL A 332 -12.43 -6.93 -29.12
CA VAL A 332 -12.71 -7.43 -27.79
C VAL A 332 -13.80 -8.51 -27.86
N ASP A 333 -13.48 -9.74 -27.47
CA ASP A 333 -14.42 -10.86 -27.57
C ASP A 333 -15.63 -10.70 -26.66
N ASN A 334 -15.44 -10.25 -25.42
CA ASN A 334 -16.50 -10.04 -24.45
C ASN A 334 -16.28 -8.76 -23.62
N PRO A 335 -16.75 -7.58 -24.09
CA PRO A 335 -16.62 -6.34 -23.33
C PRO A 335 -17.35 -6.33 -21.98
N ALA A 336 -18.40 -7.17 -21.83
CA ALA A 336 -19.21 -7.23 -20.61
C ALA A 336 -18.45 -7.82 -19.39
N VAL A 337 -17.26 -8.37 -19.59
CA VAL A 337 -16.41 -8.84 -18.49
C VAL A 337 -15.84 -7.67 -17.65
N PHE A 338 -15.73 -6.49 -18.25
CA PHE A 338 -15.23 -5.30 -17.57
C PHE A 338 -16.37 -4.58 -16.82
N GLU A 339 -16.11 -4.15 -15.61
CA GLU A 339 -17.10 -3.42 -14.79
C GLU A 339 -17.58 -2.12 -15.49
N ARG A 340 -16.64 -1.41 -16.12
CA ARG A 340 -16.89 -0.23 -16.95
C ARG A 340 -16.11 -0.35 -18.24
N PHE A 341 -16.81 -0.27 -19.38
CA PHE A 341 -16.21 -0.36 -20.70
C PHE A 341 -16.70 0.79 -21.58
N LEU A 342 -15.74 1.52 -22.17
CA LEU A 342 -15.99 2.58 -23.14
C LEU A 342 -15.39 2.21 -24.49
N GLN A 343 -16.21 2.27 -25.53
CA GLN A 343 -15.77 1.97 -26.89
C GLN A 343 -14.96 3.11 -27.47
N VAL A 344 -13.82 2.79 -28.09
CA VAL A 344 -13.06 3.70 -28.93
C VAL A 344 -13.24 3.31 -30.41
N PRO A 345 -13.28 4.30 -31.35
CA PRO A 345 -13.58 4.02 -32.74
C PRO A 345 -12.46 3.25 -33.45
N GLU A 346 -11.23 3.45 -33.04
CA GLU A 346 -10.02 2.89 -33.64
C GLU A 346 -9.17 2.12 -32.64
N VAL A 347 -8.43 1.11 -33.10
CA VAL A 347 -7.55 0.29 -32.26
C VAL A 347 -6.45 1.14 -31.61
N ALA A 348 -5.86 2.06 -32.37
CA ALA A 348 -4.84 2.98 -31.89
C ALA A 348 -5.30 3.79 -30.65
N GLY A 349 -6.58 4.18 -30.60
CA GLY A 349 -7.14 4.88 -29.42
C GLY A 349 -7.25 4.04 -28.15
N SER A 350 -6.94 2.74 -28.20
CA SER A 350 -6.84 1.89 -26.99
C SER A 350 -5.41 1.63 -26.52
N ALA A 351 -4.41 2.08 -27.27
CA ALA A 351 -3.00 1.88 -26.99
C ALA A 351 -2.42 3.13 -26.25
N VAL A 352 -2.89 3.35 -25.02
CA VAL A 352 -2.46 4.51 -24.22
C VAL A 352 -1.72 4.08 -22.94
N VAL A 353 -0.75 4.87 -22.52
CA VAL A 353 -0.02 4.69 -21.26
C VAL A 353 -0.50 5.71 -20.24
N VAL A 354 -0.88 5.23 -19.06
CA VAL A 354 -1.30 6.09 -17.96
C VAL A 354 -0.06 6.68 -17.27
N LEU A 355 0.12 7.97 -17.38
CA LEU A 355 1.25 8.71 -16.79
C LEU A 355 0.94 9.24 -15.39
N GLY A 356 -0.34 9.46 -15.07
CA GLY A 356 -0.77 9.99 -13.78
C GLY A 356 -2.29 9.88 -13.60
N PRO A 357 -2.82 10.40 -12.48
CA PRO A 357 -4.26 10.32 -12.21
C PRO A 357 -5.11 11.07 -13.23
N ASP A 358 -4.56 12.05 -13.92
CA ASP A 358 -5.26 12.92 -14.88
C ASP A 358 -4.53 12.98 -16.23
N ALA A 359 -3.52 12.12 -16.47
CA ALA A 359 -2.68 12.15 -17.66
C ALA A 359 -2.52 10.76 -18.30
N VAL A 360 -2.70 10.71 -19.61
CA VAL A 360 -2.41 9.56 -20.48
C VAL A 360 -1.60 10.03 -21.67
N HIS A 361 -0.76 9.15 -22.23
CA HIS A 361 -0.02 9.36 -23.45
C HIS A 361 -0.45 8.31 -24.48
N ASP A 362 -0.72 8.72 -25.71
CA ASP A 362 -1.07 7.91 -26.88
C ASP A 362 0.11 7.76 -27.85
#